data_003893a5edd8917f0b8a96b4e1814dae
#
_entry.id   003893a5edd8917f0b8a96b4e1814dae
#
_cell.length_a   1.000
_cell.length_b   1.000
_cell.length_c   1.000
_cell.angle_alpha   90.00
_cell.angle_beta   90.00
_cell.angle_gamma   90.00
#
_symmetry.space_group_name_H-M   'P 1'
#
loop_
_entity.id
_entity.type
_entity.pdbx_description
1 polymer ?
#
loop_
_entity_poly.entity_id
_entity_poly.type
_entity_poly.pdbx_seq_one_letter_code
_entity_poly.pdbx_strand_id
1 'polypeptide(L)'
;MTNVSDVLTPVEAFPDEVDSRKRQWLQAFHPPVEQMNAPQVQEPASPELIVADFIRQHSASGQLVARSVFLLPPYSVPETDLSALLDVLGQDANGADITCVQGAEEAYFYSTQTMTANYADMCVQVVENDICRAIAEAVRFDCRTYPRPYKVAMLTQPPYRFESQQIAAAL
;
A
#
# COMPACT_ATOMS: atom_id res chain seq x y z
N MET A 1 -18.81 -44.75 -88.27
CA MET A 1 -17.61 -43.97 -87.96
C MET A 1 -18.16 -42.57 -87.49
N THR A 2 -18.58 -42.43 -86.30
CA THR A 2 -19.18 -41.24 -85.76
C THR A 2 -18.39 -40.78 -84.56
N ASN A 3 -17.80 -39.62 -84.72
CA ASN A 3 -17.00 -38.94 -83.70
C ASN A 3 -17.90 -38.18 -82.81
N VAL A 4 -17.91 -38.50 -81.52
CA VAL A 4 -18.63 -37.78 -80.52
C VAL A 4 -17.64 -36.91 -79.76
N SER A 5 -17.65 -35.63 -80.09
CA SER A 5 -16.92 -34.62 -79.29
C SER A 5 -17.78 -34.26 -78.05
N ASP A 6 -17.26 -34.67 -76.98
CA ASP A 6 -17.87 -34.38 -75.65
C ASP A 6 -17.57 -32.92 -75.25
N VAL A 7 -18.62 -32.16 -75.11
CA VAL A 7 -18.56 -30.75 -74.76
C VAL A 7 -18.47 -30.66 -73.25
N LEU A 8 -17.29 -30.34 -72.71
CA LEU A 8 -17.10 -29.97 -71.33
C LEU A 8 -17.60 -28.51 -71.10
N THR A 9 -18.70 -28.38 -70.43
CA THR A 9 -19.22 -27.11 -69.93
C THR A 9 -18.29 -26.62 -68.77
N PRO A 10 -17.95 -25.35 -68.71
CA PRO A 10 -17.18 -24.82 -67.62
C PRO A 10 -18.01 -24.82 -66.34
N VAL A 11 -17.45 -25.33 -65.26
CA VAL A 11 -18.04 -25.25 -63.92
C VAL A 11 -18.09 -23.76 -63.49
N GLU A 12 -19.25 -23.26 -63.27
CA GLU A 12 -19.48 -21.91 -62.76
C GLU A 12 -18.72 -21.71 -61.46
N ALA A 13 -17.92 -20.63 -61.43
CA ALA A 13 -17.21 -20.18 -60.26
C ALA A 13 -18.23 -19.81 -59.17
N PHE A 14 -18.18 -20.46 -58.02
CA PHE A 14 -18.98 -20.12 -56.87
C PHE A 14 -18.63 -18.68 -56.42
N PRO A 15 -19.66 -17.87 -56.11
CA PRO A 15 -19.39 -16.47 -55.79
C PRO A 15 -18.59 -16.31 -54.49
N ASP A 16 -17.68 -15.38 -54.51
CA ASP A 16 -16.77 -14.94 -53.40
C ASP A 16 -17.48 -14.71 -52.04
N GLU A 17 -18.79 -14.63 -52.05
CA GLU A 17 -19.64 -14.36 -50.89
C GLU A 17 -19.65 -15.50 -49.87
N VAL A 18 -19.48 -16.73 -50.30
CA VAL A 18 -19.45 -17.92 -49.43
C VAL A 18 -18.11 -17.96 -48.64
N ASP A 19 -17.04 -17.47 -49.25
CA ASP A 19 -15.73 -17.45 -48.62
C ASP A 19 -15.60 -16.34 -47.59
N SER A 20 -16.29 -15.22 -47.79
CA SER A 20 -16.40 -14.13 -46.85
C SER A 20 -17.16 -14.53 -45.59
N ARG A 21 -18.29 -15.23 -45.73
CA ARG A 21 -19.08 -15.72 -44.58
C ARG A 21 -18.32 -16.77 -43.80
N LYS A 22 -17.59 -17.64 -44.45
CA LYS A 22 -16.77 -18.67 -43.80
C LYS A 22 -15.62 -18.05 -43.01
N ARG A 23 -14.98 -17.01 -43.53
CA ARG A 23 -13.94 -16.22 -42.82
C ARG A 23 -14.51 -15.51 -41.62
N GLN A 24 -15.69 -14.90 -41.76
CA GLN A 24 -16.36 -14.20 -40.65
C GLN A 24 -16.81 -15.20 -39.58
N TRP A 25 -17.27 -16.38 -39.93
CA TRP A 25 -17.64 -17.44 -39.00
C TRP A 25 -16.42 -17.97 -38.23
N LEU A 26 -15.27 -18.19 -38.93
CA LEU A 26 -14.03 -18.60 -38.30
C LEU A 26 -13.47 -17.54 -37.35
N GLN A 27 -13.62 -16.26 -37.66
CA GLN A 27 -13.24 -15.16 -36.75
C GLN A 27 -14.15 -15.07 -35.51
N ALA A 28 -15.44 -15.42 -35.63
CA ALA A 28 -16.35 -15.43 -34.49
C ALA A 28 -16.08 -16.61 -33.54
N PHE A 29 -15.55 -17.74 -34.05
CA PHE A 29 -15.23 -18.92 -33.25
C PHE A 29 -13.77 -18.97 -32.75
N HIS A 30 -12.90 -18.13 -33.29
CA HIS A 30 -11.59 -17.85 -32.78
C HIS A 30 -11.61 -16.38 -32.37
N PRO A 31 -12.08 -16.04 -31.16
CA PRO A 31 -11.83 -14.72 -30.64
C PRO A 31 -10.31 -14.52 -30.74
N PRO A 32 -9.84 -13.30 -31.09
CA PRO A 32 -8.42 -13.03 -31.05
C PRO A 32 -7.96 -13.57 -29.71
N VAL A 33 -6.88 -14.34 -29.74
CA VAL A 33 -6.23 -14.78 -28.52
C VAL A 33 -5.85 -13.48 -27.83
N GLU A 34 -6.81 -12.89 -27.11
CA GLU A 34 -6.51 -11.93 -26.08
C GLU A 34 -5.38 -12.59 -25.34
N GLN A 35 -4.25 -11.94 -25.41
CA GLN A 35 -3.08 -12.34 -24.69
C GLN A 35 -3.59 -12.74 -23.31
N MET A 36 -3.78 -14.06 -23.12
CA MET A 36 -3.91 -14.60 -21.78
C MET A 36 -2.68 -14.01 -21.12
N ASN A 37 -2.90 -13.00 -20.29
CA ASN A 37 -1.87 -12.48 -19.44
C ASN A 37 -1.23 -13.72 -18.84
N ALA A 38 -0.07 -14.10 -19.37
CA ALA A 38 0.80 -15.02 -18.70
C ALA A 38 0.80 -14.51 -17.27
N PRO A 39 0.57 -15.38 -16.27
CA PRO A 39 0.62 -14.91 -14.88
C PRO A 39 1.90 -14.09 -14.83
N GLN A 40 1.75 -12.78 -14.66
CA GLN A 40 2.90 -11.92 -14.45
C GLN A 40 3.57 -12.59 -13.25
N VAL A 41 4.69 -13.22 -13.49
CA VAL A 41 5.61 -13.59 -12.44
C VAL A 41 5.92 -12.24 -11.82
N GLN A 42 5.18 -11.90 -10.76
CA GLN A 42 5.47 -10.73 -9.97
C GLN A 42 6.91 -10.95 -9.55
N GLU A 43 7.79 -10.16 -10.14
CA GLU A 43 9.16 -10.09 -9.62
C GLU A 43 9.02 -9.92 -8.12
N PRO A 44 9.73 -10.70 -7.31
CA PRO A 44 9.62 -10.59 -5.86
C PRO A 44 9.79 -9.12 -5.51
N ALA A 45 8.75 -8.53 -4.92
CA ALA A 45 8.74 -7.11 -4.57
C ALA A 45 10.03 -6.83 -3.82
N SER A 46 10.73 -5.78 -4.20
CA SER A 46 12.00 -5.44 -3.54
C SER A 46 11.76 -5.29 -2.03
N PRO A 47 12.70 -5.66 -1.17
CA PRO A 47 12.53 -5.57 0.29
C PRO A 47 12.10 -4.17 0.73
N GLU A 48 12.56 -3.13 0.01
CA GLU A 48 12.21 -1.74 0.25
C GLU A 48 10.70 -1.49 0.05
N LEU A 49 10.12 -2.03 -1.01
CA LEU A 49 8.69 -1.90 -1.27
C LEU A 49 7.84 -2.61 -0.21
N ILE A 50 8.28 -3.80 0.23
CA ILE A 50 7.59 -4.56 1.28
C ILE A 50 7.57 -3.76 2.59
N VAL A 51 8.71 -3.18 2.97
CA VAL A 51 8.84 -2.36 4.18
C VAL A 51 8.00 -1.09 4.06
N ALA A 52 8.05 -0.39 2.93
CA ALA A 52 7.27 0.82 2.69
C ALA A 52 5.76 0.55 2.77
N ASP A 53 5.29 -0.50 2.13
CA ASP A 53 3.87 -0.87 2.13
C ASP A 53 3.40 -1.29 3.53
N PHE A 54 4.23 -2.00 4.28
CA PHE A 54 3.95 -2.33 5.67
C PHE A 54 3.78 -1.07 6.54
N ILE A 55 4.69 -0.09 6.41
CA ILE A 55 4.60 1.17 7.13
C ILE A 55 3.32 1.93 6.73
N ARG A 56 2.98 1.99 5.44
CA ARG A 56 1.77 2.66 4.94
C ARG A 56 0.49 2.06 5.51
N GLN A 57 0.40 0.72 5.52
CA GLN A 57 -0.78 0.02 6.06
C GLN A 57 -1.00 0.30 7.55
N HIS A 58 0.08 0.29 8.34
CA HIS A 58 0.00 0.61 9.77
C HIS A 58 -0.34 2.08 9.99
N SER A 59 0.28 2.99 9.25
CA SER A 59 -0.02 4.41 9.30
C SER A 59 -1.48 4.73 8.95
N ALA A 60 -2.04 4.05 7.95
CA ALA A 60 -3.46 4.18 7.58
C ALA A 60 -4.40 3.73 8.71
N SER A 61 -3.94 2.82 9.57
CA SER A 61 -4.65 2.38 10.78
C SER A 61 -4.38 3.27 12.00
N GLY A 62 -3.59 4.35 11.84
CA GLY A 62 -3.20 5.25 12.93
C GLY A 62 -2.15 4.66 13.86
N GLN A 63 -1.33 3.73 13.38
CA GLN A 63 -0.28 3.07 14.14
C GLN A 63 1.10 3.41 13.59
N LEU A 64 2.06 3.55 14.48
CA LEU A 64 3.48 3.67 14.13
C LEU A 64 4.11 2.29 14.00
N VAL A 65 5.16 2.20 13.20
CA VAL A 65 5.97 0.99 13.08
C VAL A 65 7.30 1.23 13.76
N ALA A 66 7.58 0.48 14.81
CA ALA A 66 8.84 0.52 15.53
C ALA A 66 9.97 -0.09 14.70
N ARG A 67 11.18 0.48 14.79
CA ARG A 67 12.37 -0.05 14.12
C ARG A 67 12.63 -1.53 14.45
N SER A 68 12.42 -1.90 15.71
CA SER A 68 12.59 -3.27 16.22
C SER A 68 11.73 -4.31 15.49
N VAL A 69 10.58 -3.94 14.94
CA VAL A 69 9.70 -4.84 14.20
C VAL A 69 10.40 -5.48 13.00
N PHE A 70 11.26 -4.73 12.33
CA PHE A 70 11.99 -5.22 11.15
C PHE A 70 13.18 -6.12 11.51
N LEU A 71 13.68 -6.04 12.74
CA LEU A 71 14.74 -6.91 13.24
C LEU A 71 14.23 -8.29 13.66
N LEU A 72 12.92 -8.41 13.90
CA LEU A 72 12.25 -9.62 14.36
C LEU A 72 11.63 -10.41 13.18
N PRO A 73 11.37 -11.73 13.36
CA PRO A 73 10.58 -12.47 12.39
C PRO A 73 9.20 -11.85 12.16
N PRO A 74 8.68 -11.83 10.93
CA PRO A 74 9.16 -12.57 9.76
C PRO A 74 10.25 -11.86 8.95
N TYR A 75 10.57 -10.59 9.24
CA TYR A 75 11.51 -9.79 8.43
C TYR A 75 12.96 -10.18 8.70
N SER A 76 13.36 -10.24 9.98
CA SER A 76 14.72 -10.62 10.42
C SER A 76 15.85 -9.91 9.65
N VAL A 77 15.64 -8.63 9.34
CA VAL A 77 16.61 -7.81 8.60
C VAL A 77 17.76 -7.46 9.54
N PRO A 78 19.03 -7.70 9.18
CA PRO A 78 20.18 -7.25 9.98
C PRO A 78 20.14 -5.73 10.16
N GLU A 79 20.61 -5.25 11.31
CA GLU A 79 20.53 -3.81 11.63
C GLU A 79 21.30 -2.92 10.65
N THR A 80 22.44 -3.41 10.16
CA THR A 80 23.25 -2.72 9.12
C THR A 80 22.47 -2.55 7.83
N ASP A 81 21.78 -3.61 7.40
CA ASP A 81 21.01 -3.64 6.16
C ASP A 81 19.73 -2.83 6.30
N LEU A 82 19.11 -2.86 7.48
CA LEU A 82 17.92 -2.05 7.78
C LEU A 82 18.24 -0.54 7.71
N SER A 83 19.39 -0.12 8.22
CA SER A 83 19.81 1.29 8.14
C SER A 83 19.98 1.72 6.69
N ALA A 84 20.70 0.92 5.89
CA ALA A 84 20.88 1.19 4.46
C ALA A 84 19.54 1.21 3.69
N LEU A 85 18.66 0.27 4.00
CA LEU A 85 17.33 0.18 3.39
C LEU A 85 16.47 1.41 3.71
N LEU A 86 16.46 1.87 4.95
CA LEU A 86 15.72 3.06 5.37
C LEU A 86 16.30 4.35 4.77
N ASP A 87 17.61 4.45 4.61
CA ASP A 87 18.27 5.56 3.93
C ASP A 87 17.90 5.61 2.43
N VAL A 88 17.83 4.46 1.78
CA VAL A 88 17.39 4.34 0.38
C VAL A 88 15.93 4.72 0.26
N LEU A 89 15.05 4.23 1.15
CA LEU A 89 13.64 4.59 1.15
C LEU A 89 13.41 6.10 1.28
N GLY A 90 14.17 6.78 2.13
CA GLY A 90 14.07 8.23 2.30
C GLY A 90 14.50 9.04 1.08
N GLN A 91 15.27 8.45 0.16
CA GLN A 91 15.77 9.10 -1.06
C GLN A 91 15.00 8.69 -2.32
N ASP A 92 14.31 7.55 -2.29
CA ASP A 92 13.62 7.00 -3.45
C ASP A 92 12.19 7.58 -3.59
N ALA A 93 11.75 7.78 -4.82
CA ALA A 93 10.39 8.27 -5.11
C ALA A 93 9.30 7.36 -4.50
N ASN A 94 9.58 6.06 -4.37
CA ASN A 94 8.67 5.09 -3.79
C ASN A 94 8.60 5.12 -2.26
N GLY A 95 9.54 5.76 -1.59
CA GLY A 95 9.59 5.88 -0.13
C GLY A 95 9.59 7.32 0.38
N ALA A 96 9.45 8.31 -0.51
CA ALA A 96 9.49 9.74 -0.15
C ALA A 96 8.41 10.17 0.86
N ASP A 97 7.36 9.37 1.03
CA ASP A 97 6.31 9.58 2.02
C ASP A 97 6.62 8.95 3.39
N ILE A 98 7.65 8.11 3.47
CA ILE A 98 8.04 7.46 4.73
C ILE A 98 8.93 8.40 5.54
N THR A 99 8.53 8.65 6.75
CA THR A 99 9.23 9.56 7.65
C THR A 99 9.46 8.89 9.00
N CYS A 100 10.55 9.27 9.64
CA CYS A 100 10.94 8.79 10.97
C CYS A 100 10.56 9.82 12.03
N VAL A 101 10.07 9.34 13.16
CA VAL A 101 9.94 10.10 14.41
C VAL A 101 10.75 9.41 15.49
N GLN A 102 11.56 10.18 16.22
CA GLN A 102 12.41 9.65 17.27
C GLN A 102 11.64 9.61 18.60
N GLY A 103 11.52 8.42 19.17
CA GLY A 103 11.07 8.22 20.54
C GLY A 103 12.19 8.24 21.56
N ALA A 104 11.90 7.95 22.82
CA ALA A 104 12.88 7.85 23.89
C ALA A 104 13.65 6.52 23.83
N GLU A 105 12.99 5.44 23.42
CA GLU A 105 13.58 4.10 23.36
C GLU A 105 14.09 3.76 21.97
N GLU A 106 13.30 4.06 20.94
CA GLU A 106 13.65 3.72 19.56
C GLU A 106 13.05 4.70 18.53
N ALA A 107 13.41 4.49 17.26
CA ALA A 107 12.85 5.23 16.14
C ALA A 107 11.57 4.55 15.63
N TYR A 108 10.58 5.35 15.26
CA TYR A 108 9.30 4.91 14.72
C TYR A 108 9.10 5.47 13.32
N PHE A 109 8.48 4.70 12.46
CA PHE A 109 8.22 5.05 11.06
C PHE A 109 6.74 5.20 10.79
N TYR A 110 6.40 6.16 9.93
CA TYR A 110 5.04 6.40 9.47
C TYR A 110 5.03 6.98 8.05
N SER A 111 3.86 6.93 7.39
CA SER A 111 3.66 7.56 6.09
C SER A 111 2.97 8.91 6.24
N THR A 112 3.57 9.95 5.67
CA THR A 112 3.03 11.31 5.63
C THR A 112 1.77 11.45 4.77
N GLN A 113 1.46 10.44 3.95
CA GLN A 113 0.23 10.40 3.16
C GLN A 113 -1.02 10.21 4.03
N THR A 114 -0.89 9.51 5.15
CA THR A 114 -2.02 9.13 6.01
C THR A 114 -1.92 9.67 7.41
N MET A 115 -0.74 10.08 7.87
CA MET A 115 -0.50 10.55 9.22
C MET A 115 0.29 11.86 9.22
N THR A 116 -0.14 12.82 10.03
CA THR A 116 0.59 14.08 10.25
C THR A 116 1.68 13.91 11.29
N ALA A 117 2.73 14.74 11.22
CA ALA A 117 3.83 14.72 12.20
C ALA A 117 3.34 14.88 13.65
N ASN A 118 2.43 15.83 13.90
CA ASN A 118 1.87 16.03 15.25
C ASN A 118 1.13 14.78 15.76
N TYR A 119 0.42 14.06 14.87
CA TYR A 119 -0.27 12.84 15.27
C TYR A 119 0.75 11.72 15.55
N ALA A 120 1.80 11.63 14.76
CA ALA A 120 2.89 10.68 14.99
C ALA A 120 3.58 10.93 16.34
N ASP A 121 3.89 12.19 16.67
CA ASP A 121 4.46 12.56 17.98
C ASP A 121 3.56 12.16 19.15
N MET A 122 2.25 12.32 19.02
CA MET A 122 1.29 11.87 20.02
C MET A 122 1.29 10.33 20.14
N CYS A 123 1.35 9.62 19.01
CA CYS A 123 1.40 8.16 19.00
C CYS A 123 2.66 7.60 19.67
N VAL A 124 3.82 8.23 19.49
CA VAL A 124 5.07 7.82 20.16
C VAL A 124 4.88 7.79 21.67
N GLN A 125 4.31 8.84 22.26
CA GLN A 125 4.11 8.94 23.69
C GLN A 125 3.14 7.87 24.22
N VAL A 126 2.17 7.49 23.40
CA VAL A 126 1.24 6.41 23.73
C VAL A 126 1.94 5.05 23.69
N VAL A 127 2.76 4.80 22.66
CA VAL A 127 3.48 3.53 22.49
C VAL A 127 4.53 3.35 23.59
N GLU A 128 5.20 4.42 23.98
CA GLU A 128 6.18 4.42 25.07
C GLU A 128 5.53 4.45 26.47
N ASN A 129 4.20 4.47 26.51
CA ASN A 129 3.40 4.42 27.74
C ASN A 129 3.72 5.56 28.76
N ASP A 130 4.19 6.70 28.26
CA ASP A 130 4.42 7.88 29.08
C ASP A 130 3.16 8.75 29.17
N ILE A 131 2.21 8.30 29.99
CA ILE A 131 0.89 8.92 30.12
C ILE A 131 0.99 10.36 30.61
N CYS A 132 1.86 10.64 31.56
CA CYS A 132 2.02 12.00 32.12
C CYS A 132 2.52 12.97 31.06
N ARG A 133 3.50 12.57 30.27
CA ARG A 133 4.04 13.36 29.17
C ARG A 133 3.01 13.54 28.07
N ALA A 134 2.31 12.47 27.69
CA ALA A 134 1.25 12.52 26.69
C ALA A 134 0.15 13.51 27.05
N ILE A 135 -0.32 13.50 28.30
CA ILE A 135 -1.32 14.46 28.80
C ILE A 135 -0.77 15.89 28.77
N ALA A 136 0.46 16.10 29.27
CA ALA A 136 1.07 17.42 29.29
C ALA A 136 1.22 18.02 27.89
N GLU A 137 1.67 17.24 26.91
CA GLU A 137 1.82 17.69 25.51
C GLU A 137 0.46 17.93 24.84
N ALA A 138 -0.52 17.05 25.07
CA ALA A 138 -1.88 17.25 24.58
C ALA A 138 -2.49 18.56 25.05
N VAL A 139 -2.36 18.83 26.33
CA VAL A 139 -2.85 20.10 26.95
C VAL A 139 -2.09 21.30 26.37
N ARG A 140 -0.76 21.22 26.27
CA ARG A 140 0.06 22.31 25.70
C ARG A 140 -0.32 22.60 24.26
N PHE A 141 -0.50 21.57 23.46
CA PHE A 141 -0.87 21.70 22.05
C PHE A 141 -2.26 22.34 21.89
N ASP A 142 -3.27 21.83 22.60
CA ASP A 142 -4.64 22.35 22.53
C ASP A 142 -4.71 23.82 23.03
N CYS A 143 -4.05 24.13 24.14
CA CYS A 143 -4.03 25.49 24.70
C CYS A 143 -3.29 26.51 23.81
N ARG A 144 -2.31 26.08 23.02
CA ARG A 144 -1.65 26.94 22.01
C ARG A 144 -2.55 27.21 20.81
N THR A 145 -3.37 26.22 20.45
CA THR A 145 -4.21 26.27 19.25
C THR A 145 -5.56 26.92 19.54
N TYR A 146 -6.12 26.62 20.70
CA TYR A 146 -7.46 27.08 21.10
C TYR A 146 -7.44 27.75 22.48
N PRO A 147 -7.99 28.98 22.62
CA PRO A 147 -8.04 29.68 23.90
C PRO A 147 -9.17 29.13 24.78
N ARG A 148 -9.13 27.87 25.11
CA ARG A 148 -10.16 27.20 25.94
C ARG A 148 -9.51 26.12 26.82
N PRO A 149 -10.15 25.74 27.93
CA PRO A 149 -9.70 24.61 28.74
C PRO A 149 -9.71 23.29 27.94
N TYR A 150 -8.69 22.48 28.14
CA TYR A 150 -8.61 21.16 27.56
C TYR A 150 -9.71 20.24 28.08
N LYS A 151 -10.36 19.49 27.17
CA LYS A 151 -11.40 18.54 27.54
C LYS A 151 -10.77 17.18 27.85
N VAL A 152 -10.78 16.79 29.14
CA VAL A 152 -10.23 15.51 29.60
C VAL A 152 -10.79 14.31 28.82
N ALA A 153 -12.05 14.35 28.37
CA ALA A 153 -12.67 13.33 27.55
C ALA A 153 -11.94 13.07 26.20
N MET A 154 -11.11 13.99 25.73
CA MET A 154 -10.30 13.79 24.53
C MET A 154 -9.20 12.74 24.75
N LEU A 155 -8.75 12.55 25.98
CA LEU A 155 -7.74 11.55 26.33
C LEU A 155 -8.25 10.09 26.23
N THR A 156 -9.57 9.90 26.22
CA THR A 156 -10.18 8.57 26.00
C THR A 156 -10.36 8.24 24.51
N GLN A 157 -10.13 9.20 23.65
CA GLN A 157 -10.24 9.07 22.19
C GLN A 157 -8.87 8.77 21.54
N PRO A 158 -8.85 8.26 20.30
CA PRO A 158 -7.59 8.15 19.56
C PRO A 158 -6.87 9.51 19.46
N PRO A 159 -5.55 9.55 19.50
CA PRO A 159 -4.63 8.41 19.58
C PRO A 159 -4.44 7.82 20.97
N TYR A 160 -4.84 8.53 22.04
CA TYR A 160 -4.50 8.19 23.42
C TYR A 160 -5.21 6.94 23.94
N ARG A 161 -6.55 6.90 23.88
CA ARG A 161 -7.40 5.82 24.37
C ARG A 161 -7.10 5.40 25.82
N PHE A 162 -6.68 6.38 26.65
CA PHE A 162 -6.36 6.10 28.05
C PHE A 162 -7.62 5.75 28.85
N GLU A 163 -7.49 4.87 29.79
CA GLU A 163 -8.55 4.55 30.73
C GLU A 163 -8.74 5.68 31.74
N SER A 164 -9.97 5.87 32.21
CA SER A 164 -10.29 6.95 33.18
C SER A 164 -9.45 6.87 34.45
N GLN A 165 -9.09 5.63 34.88
CA GLN A 165 -8.25 5.41 36.04
C GLN A 165 -6.81 5.86 35.80
N GLN A 166 -6.27 5.59 34.63
CA GLN A 166 -4.93 6.04 34.21
C GLN A 166 -4.85 7.56 34.17
N ILE A 167 -5.87 8.19 33.57
CA ILE A 167 -5.96 9.65 33.50
C ILE A 167 -6.02 10.25 34.91
N ALA A 168 -6.87 9.72 35.80
CA ALA A 168 -6.99 10.19 37.15
C ALA A 168 -5.72 10.04 38.00
N ALA A 169 -4.92 9.00 37.71
CA ALA A 169 -3.65 8.78 38.39
C ALA A 169 -2.53 9.71 37.91
N ALA A 170 -2.64 10.23 36.68
CA ALA A 170 -1.64 11.08 36.04
C ALA A 170 -1.90 12.60 36.22
N LEU A 171 -3.09 12.99 36.65
CA LEU A 171 -3.49 14.38 36.94
C LEU A 171 -3.28 14.72 38.41
#